data_4c8e04551dcf19d3eae61036a61a0349
#
_entry.id   4c8e04551dcf19d3eae61036a61a0349
#
_cell.length_a   1.000
_cell.length_b   1.000
_cell.length_c   1.000
_cell.angle_alpha   90.00
_cell.angle_beta   90.00
_cell.angle_gamma   90.00
#
_symmetry.space_group_name_H-M   'P 1'
#
loop_
_entity.id
_entity.type
_entity.pdbx_description
1 polymer ?
#
loop_
_entity_poly.entity_id
_entity_poly.type
_entity_poly.pdbx_seq_one_letter_code
_entity_poly.pdbx_strand_id
1 'polypeptide(L)'
;TSFSGDGTCLTGVGLGTDGSANTSGIITATAFIPTTGQLSHKNLLINGAMQVDQRGDLTVSNSNASRQYGGPDRFHQYYYSSGEEARYTFKQGGFNDSPYEQGFTNVAHIDVTTADTSIHTDHAIWTSQRVEAYNASHLKYGHSDAVSVTLSFWIKSTITGIYSICYNHTNMDE
;
A
#
# COMPACT_ATOMS: atom_id res chain seq x y z
N THR A 1 -13.05 41.34 19.96
CA THR A 1 -12.35 41.62 21.25
C THR A 1 -11.09 40.77 21.26
N SER A 2 -9.93 41.39 21.16
CA SER A 2 -8.66 40.69 21.32
C SER A 2 -8.32 40.56 22.80
N PHE A 3 -7.90 39.37 23.21
CA PHE A 3 -7.40 39.11 24.55
C PHE A 3 -5.87 39.22 24.50
N SER A 4 -5.31 40.10 25.30
CA SER A 4 -3.86 40.30 25.39
C SER A 4 -3.43 40.08 26.83
N GLY A 5 -2.62 39.04 27.04
CA GLY A 5 -2.07 38.66 28.34
C GLY A 5 -1.06 37.55 28.20
N ASP A 6 -0.28 37.27 29.25
CA ASP A 6 0.72 36.19 29.24
C ASP A 6 0.12 34.75 29.25
N GLY A 7 -1.19 34.65 29.41
CA GLY A 7 -1.91 33.39 29.36
C GLY A 7 -1.69 32.43 30.52
N THR A 8 -0.91 32.79 31.53
CA THR A 8 -0.51 31.88 32.62
C THR A 8 -1.66 31.37 33.47
N CYS A 9 -2.80 32.07 33.45
CA CYS A 9 -4.01 31.72 34.20
C CYS A 9 -5.23 31.45 33.35
N LEU A 10 -5.08 31.25 32.04
CA LEU A 10 -6.19 30.93 31.16
C LEU A 10 -6.51 29.44 31.21
N THR A 11 -7.63 29.09 31.83
CA THR A 11 -8.16 27.73 31.84
C THR A 11 -9.40 27.66 30.96
N GLY A 12 -9.56 26.59 30.17
CA GLY A 12 -10.73 26.37 29.35
C GLY A 12 -10.81 27.22 28.08
N VAL A 13 -9.70 27.81 27.65
CA VAL A 13 -9.64 28.53 26.37
C VAL A 13 -9.59 27.50 25.25
N GLY A 14 -10.72 27.31 24.59
CA GLY A 14 -10.77 26.53 23.35
C GLY A 14 -10.08 27.28 22.21
N LEU A 15 -9.54 26.55 21.28
CA LEU A 15 -9.18 27.09 19.96
C LEU A 15 -10.42 27.68 19.33
N GLY A 16 -10.29 28.71 18.52
CA GLY A 16 -11.42 29.34 17.83
C GLY A 16 -12.29 28.33 17.09
N THR A 17 -13.45 28.76 16.64
CA THR A 17 -14.44 27.91 15.92
C THR A 17 -13.88 27.28 14.64
N ASP A 18 -12.78 27.80 14.12
CA ASP A 18 -12.04 27.24 12.99
C ASP A 18 -11.10 26.09 13.39
N GLY A 19 -10.95 25.83 14.69
CA GLY A 19 -10.09 24.74 15.20
C GLY A 19 -8.59 24.94 14.94
N SER A 20 -8.17 26.15 14.54
CA SER A 20 -6.76 26.41 14.24
C SER A 20 -6.03 27.08 15.39
N ALA A 21 -4.80 26.66 15.63
CA ALA A 21 -3.83 27.34 16.47
C ALA A 21 -2.68 27.85 15.60
N ASN A 22 -2.58 29.16 15.44
CA ASN A 22 -1.44 29.75 14.77
C ASN A 22 -0.49 30.32 15.85
N THR A 23 0.67 29.70 15.97
CA THR A 23 1.69 30.10 16.95
C THR A 23 3.08 30.02 16.34
N SER A 24 3.92 30.99 16.68
CA SER A 24 5.36 30.96 16.35
C SER A 24 6.19 30.23 17.40
N GLY A 25 5.57 29.77 18.48
CA GLY A 25 6.23 29.09 19.60
C GLY A 25 6.02 27.56 19.60
N ILE A 26 6.43 26.94 20.69
CA ILE A 26 6.27 25.50 20.92
C ILE A 26 4.91 25.27 21.57
N ILE A 27 4.12 24.35 21.00
CA ILE A 27 2.92 23.82 21.64
C ILE A 27 3.30 22.55 22.39
N THR A 28 3.15 22.59 23.72
CA THR A 28 3.37 21.41 24.57
C THR A 28 2.00 20.84 24.95
N ALA A 29 1.76 19.59 24.63
CA ALA A 29 0.54 18.88 24.99
C ALA A 29 0.89 17.48 25.50
N THR A 30 0.10 16.96 26.44
CA THR A 30 0.24 15.57 26.91
C THR A 30 -0.05 14.56 25.81
N ALA A 31 -0.94 14.90 24.90
CA ALA A 31 -1.22 14.15 23.69
C ALA A 31 -1.62 15.09 22.56
N PHE A 32 -1.20 14.77 21.36
CA PHE A 32 -1.63 15.41 20.12
C PHE A 32 -2.31 14.37 19.25
N ILE A 33 -3.62 14.42 19.14
CA ILE A 33 -4.43 13.46 18.39
C ILE A 33 -5.03 14.20 17.19
N PRO A 34 -4.37 14.20 16.02
CA PRO A 34 -4.95 14.79 14.84
C PRO A 34 -6.10 13.92 14.33
N THR A 35 -7.24 14.53 14.05
CA THR A 35 -8.40 13.87 13.43
C THR A 35 -8.23 13.76 11.91
N THR A 36 -7.44 14.66 11.34
CA THR A 36 -7.09 14.70 9.91
C THR A 36 -5.62 15.10 9.75
N GLY A 37 -5.00 14.75 8.62
CA GLY A 37 -3.63 15.11 8.31
C GLY A 37 -2.66 13.92 8.31
N GLN A 38 -1.36 14.21 8.28
CA GLN A 38 -0.30 13.20 8.07
C GLN A 38 -0.24 12.10 9.13
N LEU A 39 -0.75 12.33 10.33
CA LEU A 39 -0.77 11.33 11.39
C LEU A 39 -2.07 10.53 11.45
N SER A 40 -3.12 10.96 10.73
CA SER A 40 -4.44 10.33 10.78
C SER A 40 -4.67 9.30 9.67
N HIS A 41 -4.03 9.47 8.52
CA HIS A 41 -4.20 8.59 7.36
C HIS A 41 -2.88 7.89 7.05
N LYS A 42 -2.56 6.85 7.83
CA LYS A 42 -1.36 6.07 7.60
C LYS A 42 -1.53 5.18 6.37
N ASN A 43 -0.55 5.22 5.48
CA ASN A 43 -0.47 4.22 4.42
C ASN A 43 -0.20 2.85 5.05
N LEU A 44 -1.12 1.91 4.82
CA LEU A 44 -0.98 0.53 5.29
C LEU A 44 -0.01 -0.28 4.44
N LEU A 45 0.17 0.12 3.17
CA LEU A 45 1.11 -0.55 2.28
C LEU A 45 2.53 -0.06 2.58
N ILE A 46 3.40 -1.00 2.90
CA ILE A 46 4.82 -0.75 3.10
C ILE A 46 5.50 -0.81 1.74
N ASN A 47 6.38 0.13 1.46
CA ASN A 47 7.08 0.24 0.17
C ASN A 47 6.11 0.40 -1.02
N GLY A 48 4.98 1.09 -0.82
CA GLY A 48 4.00 1.31 -1.88
C GLY A 48 4.52 2.11 -3.09
N ALA A 49 5.60 2.86 -2.91
CA ALA A 49 6.31 3.56 -3.99
C ALA A 49 7.41 2.71 -4.65
N MET A 50 7.52 1.44 -4.31
CA MET A 50 8.46 0.46 -4.88
C MET A 50 9.94 0.89 -4.82
N GLN A 51 10.33 1.67 -3.80
CA GLN A 51 11.66 2.25 -3.71
C GLN A 51 12.72 1.28 -3.19
N VAL A 52 12.31 0.28 -2.44
CA VAL A 52 13.22 -0.69 -1.81
C VAL A 52 13.09 -2.04 -2.52
N ASP A 53 14.22 -2.53 -3.01
CA ASP A 53 14.36 -3.85 -3.60
C ASP A 53 15.71 -4.45 -3.16
N GLN A 54 15.69 -5.22 -2.07
CA GLN A 54 16.90 -5.82 -1.48
C GLN A 54 17.17 -7.23 -2.00
N ARG A 55 16.16 -7.88 -2.57
CA ARG A 55 16.27 -9.26 -3.05
C ARG A 55 16.60 -9.35 -4.53
N GLY A 56 16.41 -8.26 -5.26
CA GLY A 56 16.55 -8.22 -6.70
C GLY A 56 15.44 -8.98 -7.44
N ASP A 57 15.61 -9.11 -8.72
CA ASP A 57 14.64 -9.66 -9.65
C ASP A 57 14.24 -11.10 -9.27
N LEU A 58 12.93 -11.37 -9.32
CA LEU A 58 12.37 -12.71 -9.15
C LEU A 58 11.97 -13.27 -10.52
N THR A 59 12.65 -14.33 -10.96
CA THR A 59 12.20 -15.08 -12.13
C THR A 59 11.25 -16.18 -11.70
N VAL A 60 10.02 -16.12 -12.22
CA VAL A 60 9.00 -17.15 -12.02
C VAL A 60 8.96 -18.02 -13.27
N SER A 61 9.34 -19.28 -13.12
CA SER A 61 9.48 -20.20 -14.23
C SER A 61 8.69 -21.50 -14.11
N ASN A 62 8.12 -21.75 -12.95
CA ASN A 62 7.36 -22.97 -12.71
C ASN A 62 6.08 -22.64 -11.96
N SER A 63 5.02 -23.36 -12.28
CA SER A 63 3.82 -23.37 -11.47
C SER A 63 4.17 -23.82 -10.06
N ASN A 64 4.04 -22.92 -9.14
CA ASN A 64 4.33 -23.19 -7.75
C ASN A 64 3.26 -22.50 -6.91
N ALA A 65 2.33 -23.30 -6.40
CA ALA A 65 1.27 -22.82 -5.51
C ALA A 65 1.82 -22.27 -4.18
N SER A 66 3.01 -21.72 -4.18
CA SER A 66 3.64 -21.06 -3.05
C SER A 66 3.95 -19.60 -3.35
N ARG A 67 4.06 -18.82 -2.28
CA ARG A 67 4.43 -17.41 -2.37
C ARG A 67 5.93 -17.26 -2.55
N GLN A 68 6.31 -16.50 -3.56
CA GLN A 68 7.69 -16.21 -3.88
C GLN A 68 7.97 -14.72 -3.64
N TYR A 69 9.07 -14.44 -2.96
CA TYR A 69 9.52 -13.09 -2.64
C TYR A 69 10.75 -12.72 -3.47
N GLY A 70 10.71 -11.56 -4.08
CA GLY A 70 11.75 -10.92 -4.88
C GLY A 70 11.15 -9.69 -5.54
N GLY A 71 11.94 -8.91 -6.29
CA GLY A 71 11.52 -7.59 -6.75
C GLY A 71 11.25 -6.64 -5.58
N PRO A 72 10.37 -5.65 -5.73
CA PRO A 72 10.12 -4.68 -4.67
C PRO A 72 9.76 -5.35 -3.34
N ASP A 73 10.50 -4.96 -2.30
CA ASP A 73 10.36 -5.54 -0.97
C ASP A 73 8.93 -5.43 -0.43
N ARG A 74 8.52 -6.42 0.37
CA ARG A 74 7.19 -6.59 0.96
C ARG A 74 6.12 -7.10 0.00
N PHE A 75 6.35 -7.08 -1.30
CA PHE A 75 5.46 -7.71 -2.27
C PHE A 75 5.89 -9.13 -2.56
N HIS A 76 4.93 -10.00 -2.83
CA HIS A 76 5.19 -11.37 -3.24
C HIS A 76 4.34 -11.74 -4.45
N GLN A 77 4.85 -12.68 -5.20
CA GLN A 77 4.21 -13.28 -6.35
C GLN A 77 3.63 -14.63 -5.97
N TYR A 78 2.49 -14.93 -6.54
CA TYR A 78 1.94 -16.28 -6.56
C TYR A 78 1.62 -16.63 -8.00
N TYR A 79 2.01 -17.81 -8.41
CA TYR A 79 1.70 -18.34 -9.73
C TYR A 79 1.25 -19.79 -9.60
N TYR A 80 0.12 -20.07 -10.20
CA TYR A 80 -0.40 -21.42 -10.35
C TYR A 80 -0.84 -21.67 -11.78
N SER A 81 -0.45 -22.81 -12.34
CA SER A 81 -0.83 -23.28 -13.66
C SER A 81 -0.88 -24.80 -13.65
N SER A 82 -1.87 -25.39 -14.28
CA SER A 82 -2.05 -26.85 -14.39
C SER A 82 -1.66 -27.39 -15.78
N GLY A 83 -0.69 -26.78 -16.44
CA GLY A 83 -0.31 -27.21 -17.80
C GLY A 83 0.89 -26.47 -18.31
N GLU A 84 0.78 -25.90 -19.52
CA GLU A 84 1.81 -25.02 -20.06
C GLU A 84 2.00 -23.81 -19.16
N GLU A 85 3.23 -23.39 -18.99
CA GLU A 85 3.59 -22.45 -17.97
C GLU A 85 4.08 -21.14 -18.57
N ALA A 86 3.43 -20.05 -18.19
CA ALA A 86 3.98 -18.73 -18.38
C ALA A 86 5.31 -18.59 -17.61
N ARG A 87 6.20 -17.79 -18.14
CA ARG A 87 7.40 -17.35 -17.43
C ARG A 87 7.45 -15.84 -17.42
N TYR A 88 7.78 -15.31 -16.29
CA TYR A 88 7.89 -13.86 -16.14
C TYR A 88 8.93 -13.48 -15.10
N THR A 89 9.40 -12.26 -15.19
CA THR A 89 10.25 -11.65 -14.18
C THR A 89 9.45 -10.58 -13.44
N PHE A 90 9.46 -10.65 -12.12
CA PHE A 90 8.96 -9.59 -11.26
C PHE A 90 10.15 -8.81 -10.73
N LYS A 91 10.18 -7.52 -11.01
CA LYS A 91 11.34 -6.67 -10.73
C LYS A 91 10.93 -5.25 -10.36
N GLN A 92 11.86 -4.50 -9.81
CA GLN A 92 11.72 -3.06 -9.70
C GLN A 92 12.00 -2.43 -11.06
N GLY A 93 11.03 -1.75 -11.63
CA GLY A 93 11.22 -0.88 -12.79
C GLY A 93 11.65 0.52 -12.37
N GLY A 94 12.41 1.16 -13.22
CA GLY A 94 12.95 2.49 -12.98
C GLY A 94 12.12 3.61 -13.60
N PHE A 95 12.75 4.76 -13.73
CA PHE A 95 12.19 6.03 -14.18
C PHE A 95 11.35 5.96 -15.49
N ASN A 96 11.81 5.21 -16.49
CA ASN A 96 11.10 5.13 -17.77
C ASN A 96 9.79 4.34 -17.72
N ASP A 97 9.61 3.53 -16.68
CA ASP A 97 8.45 2.67 -16.50
C ASP A 97 7.48 3.23 -15.46
N SER A 98 7.93 4.17 -14.65
CA SER A 98 7.20 4.71 -13.52
C SER A 98 6.27 5.87 -13.89
N PRO A 99 5.20 6.13 -13.13
CA PRO A 99 4.38 7.34 -13.26
C PRO A 99 5.10 8.53 -12.61
N TYR A 100 6.21 8.95 -13.21
CA TYR A 100 7.11 9.98 -12.67
C TYR A 100 6.41 11.34 -12.47
N GLU A 101 5.56 11.74 -13.39
CA GLU A 101 4.80 12.99 -13.29
C GLU A 101 3.88 13.04 -12.06
N GLN A 102 3.55 11.89 -11.50
CA GLN A 102 2.79 11.74 -10.26
C GLN A 102 3.68 11.58 -9.03
N GLY A 103 5.00 11.74 -9.18
CA GLY A 103 5.97 11.71 -8.09
C GLY A 103 6.53 10.32 -7.74
N PHE A 104 6.34 9.32 -8.60
CA PHE A 104 6.90 7.99 -8.39
C PHE A 104 8.11 7.76 -9.29
N THR A 105 9.22 7.35 -8.71
CA THR A 105 10.47 7.07 -9.43
C THR A 105 10.64 5.59 -9.78
N ASN A 106 9.89 4.72 -9.14
CA ASN A 106 9.98 3.28 -9.28
C ASN A 106 8.58 2.66 -9.44
N VAL A 107 8.56 1.45 -9.98
CA VAL A 107 7.35 0.68 -10.22
C VAL A 107 7.60 -0.81 -9.98
N ALA A 108 6.58 -1.54 -9.57
CA ALA A 108 6.60 -3.00 -9.66
C ALA A 108 6.33 -3.42 -11.11
N HIS A 109 7.26 -4.08 -11.73
CA HIS A 109 7.20 -4.46 -13.14
C HIS A 109 7.13 -5.97 -13.28
N ILE A 110 6.14 -6.44 -14.02
CA ILE A 110 6.00 -7.83 -14.46
C ILE A 110 6.34 -7.87 -15.94
N ASP A 111 7.41 -8.56 -16.27
CA ASP A 111 7.91 -8.74 -17.62
C ASP A 111 7.71 -10.21 -18.06
N VAL A 112 6.73 -10.44 -18.92
CA VAL A 112 6.39 -11.78 -19.39
C VAL A 112 7.39 -12.22 -20.45
N THR A 113 8.21 -13.22 -20.13
CA THR A 113 9.25 -13.75 -21.00
C THR A 113 8.76 -14.93 -21.85
N THR A 114 7.76 -15.66 -21.38
CA THR A 114 7.10 -16.72 -22.11
C THR A 114 5.60 -16.64 -21.84
N ALA A 115 4.80 -16.48 -22.87
CA ALA A 115 3.35 -16.46 -22.73
C ALA A 115 2.81 -17.89 -22.53
N ASP A 116 1.79 -18.01 -21.68
CA ASP A 116 0.97 -19.22 -21.62
C ASP A 116 0.00 -19.21 -22.82
N THR A 117 0.03 -20.24 -23.62
CA THR A 117 -0.81 -20.37 -24.82
C THR A 117 -2.06 -21.22 -24.58
N SER A 118 -2.19 -21.81 -23.38
CA SER A 118 -3.31 -22.70 -23.02
C SER A 118 -3.83 -22.35 -21.64
N ILE A 119 -4.52 -21.21 -21.55
CA ILE A 119 -5.02 -20.69 -20.26
C ILE A 119 -6.25 -21.51 -19.82
N HIS A 120 -6.16 -22.11 -18.66
CA HIS A 120 -7.24 -22.81 -17.98
C HIS A 120 -7.89 -21.96 -16.89
N THR A 121 -9.06 -22.37 -16.45
CA THR A 121 -9.86 -21.63 -15.46
C THR A 121 -9.23 -21.55 -14.07
N ASP A 122 -8.29 -22.42 -13.76
CA ASP A 122 -7.56 -22.50 -12.52
C ASP A 122 -6.21 -21.76 -12.55
N HIS A 123 -5.79 -21.26 -13.73
CA HIS A 123 -4.55 -20.49 -13.82
C HIS A 123 -4.68 -19.16 -13.08
N ALA A 124 -3.70 -18.84 -12.26
CA ALA A 124 -3.72 -17.63 -11.45
C ALA A 124 -2.33 -17.03 -11.30
N ILE A 125 -2.24 -15.72 -11.51
CA ILE A 125 -1.08 -14.90 -11.20
C ILE A 125 -1.55 -13.73 -10.35
N TRP A 126 -0.94 -13.51 -9.20
CA TRP A 126 -1.20 -12.29 -8.46
C TRP A 126 0.03 -11.77 -7.74
N THR A 127 0.05 -10.46 -7.64
CA THR A 127 0.98 -9.71 -6.80
C THR A 127 0.23 -9.28 -5.55
N SER A 128 0.78 -9.52 -4.38
CA SER A 128 0.11 -9.16 -3.15
C SER A 128 1.09 -8.70 -2.06
N GLN A 129 0.54 -7.95 -1.12
CA GLN A 129 1.22 -7.59 0.11
C GLN A 129 0.33 -7.97 1.29
N ARG A 130 0.95 -8.54 2.32
CA ARG A 130 0.29 -8.80 3.59
C ARG A 130 0.48 -7.64 4.54
N VAL A 131 -0.61 -7.18 5.12
CA VAL A 131 -0.60 -6.23 6.22
C VAL A 131 -0.78 -7.00 7.52
N GLU A 132 0.15 -6.85 8.43
CA GLU A 132 0.11 -7.54 9.73
C GLU A 132 -1.10 -7.08 10.55
N ALA A 133 -1.75 -8.00 11.23
CA ALA A 133 -2.96 -7.75 12.01
C ALA A 133 -2.79 -6.61 13.03
N TYR A 134 -1.61 -6.51 13.64
CA TYR A 134 -1.31 -5.42 14.57
C TYR A 134 -1.39 -4.05 13.90
N ASN A 135 -0.86 -3.91 12.68
CA ASN A 135 -0.91 -2.68 11.91
C ASN A 135 -2.31 -2.35 11.39
N ALA A 136 -3.18 -3.35 11.25
CA ALA A 136 -4.56 -3.20 10.80
C ALA A 136 -5.57 -3.11 11.96
N SER A 137 -5.16 -3.28 13.21
CA SER A 137 -6.06 -3.35 14.37
C SER A 137 -6.94 -2.13 14.54
N HIS A 138 -6.43 -0.94 14.19
CA HIS A 138 -7.17 0.32 14.26
C HIS A 138 -8.33 0.41 13.27
N LEU A 139 -8.36 -0.46 12.26
CA LEU A 139 -9.45 -0.54 11.28
C LEU A 139 -10.68 -1.26 11.83
N LYS A 140 -10.55 -1.99 12.92
CA LYS A 140 -11.63 -2.66 13.64
C LYS A 140 -12.48 -3.58 12.76
N TYR A 141 -11.88 -4.28 11.81
CA TYR A 141 -12.61 -5.19 10.94
C TYR A 141 -13.34 -6.28 11.72
N GLY A 142 -14.58 -6.56 11.30
CA GLY A 142 -15.50 -7.44 12.00
C GLY A 142 -16.28 -6.79 13.12
N HIS A 143 -16.11 -5.48 13.36
CA HIS A 143 -16.84 -4.72 14.36
C HIS A 143 -17.80 -3.72 13.70
N SER A 144 -18.85 -3.31 14.41
CA SER A 144 -19.87 -2.37 13.89
C SER A 144 -19.35 -0.98 13.56
N ASP A 145 -18.21 -0.60 14.16
CA ASP A 145 -17.52 0.67 13.95
C ASP A 145 -16.24 0.52 13.10
N ALA A 146 -16.21 -0.48 12.21
CA ALA A 146 -15.10 -0.67 11.28
C ALA A 146 -14.87 0.54 10.41
N VAL A 147 -13.59 0.85 10.19
CA VAL A 147 -13.17 2.03 9.42
C VAL A 147 -13.03 1.65 7.95
N SER A 148 -13.56 2.51 7.08
CA SER A 148 -13.39 2.36 5.63
C SER A 148 -11.94 2.61 5.22
N VAL A 149 -11.45 1.81 4.27
CA VAL A 149 -10.15 2.01 3.62
C VAL A 149 -10.35 2.35 2.15
N THR A 150 -9.42 3.10 1.60
CA THR A 150 -9.34 3.40 0.18
C THR A 150 -8.03 2.87 -0.36
N LEU A 151 -8.09 2.08 -1.42
CA LEU A 151 -6.93 1.67 -2.18
C LEU A 151 -6.83 2.53 -3.44
N SER A 152 -5.68 3.17 -3.64
CA SER A 152 -5.37 3.91 -4.86
C SER A 152 -4.02 3.45 -5.40
N PHE A 153 -3.89 3.36 -6.72
CA PHE A 153 -2.65 2.94 -7.37
C PHE A 153 -2.63 3.39 -8.82
N TRP A 154 -1.45 3.37 -9.40
CA TRP A 154 -1.24 3.58 -10.83
C TRP A 154 -0.94 2.24 -11.48
N ILE A 155 -1.57 1.99 -12.64
CA ILE A 155 -1.34 0.78 -13.43
C ILE A 155 -1.11 1.16 -14.88
N LYS A 156 -0.15 0.49 -15.50
CA LYS A 156 0.10 0.54 -16.94
C LYS A 156 0.24 -0.89 -17.44
N SER A 157 -0.41 -1.20 -18.53
CA SER A 157 -0.30 -2.50 -19.18
C SER A 157 -0.20 -2.34 -20.69
N THR A 158 0.57 -3.22 -21.34
CA THR A 158 0.63 -3.34 -22.79
C THR A 158 -0.49 -4.21 -23.35
N ILE A 159 -1.23 -4.91 -22.49
CA ILE A 159 -2.32 -5.81 -22.87
C ILE A 159 -3.63 -5.24 -22.33
N THR A 160 -4.61 -5.12 -23.18
CA THR A 160 -5.97 -4.75 -22.80
C THR A 160 -6.68 -5.97 -22.23
N GLY A 161 -7.32 -5.82 -21.06
CA GLY A 161 -8.02 -6.90 -20.39
C GLY A 161 -8.62 -6.48 -19.06
N ILE A 162 -9.18 -7.44 -18.34
CA ILE A 162 -9.73 -7.25 -17.02
C ILE A 162 -8.63 -7.57 -16.00
N TYR A 163 -8.37 -6.60 -15.13
CA TYR A 163 -7.47 -6.73 -13.99
C TYR A 163 -8.29 -6.67 -12.71
N SER A 164 -8.21 -7.71 -11.91
CA SER A 164 -8.98 -7.82 -10.67
C SER A 164 -8.16 -7.38 -9.47
N ILE A 165 -8.79 -6.66 -8.56
CA ILE A 165 -8.22 -6.31 -7.26
C ILE A 165 -9.03 -7.03 -6.21
N CYS A 166 -8.34 -7.69 -5.30
CA CYS A 166 -8.96 -8.41 -4.21
C CYS A 166 -8.38 -7.94 -2.88
N TYR A 167 -9.24 -7.67 -1.93
CA TYR A 167 -8.90 -7.55 -0.53
C TYR A 167 -9.39 -8.81 0.19
N ASN A 168 -8.46 -9.54 0.78
CA ASN A 168 -8.77 -10.78 1.47
C ASN A 168 -8.36 -10.69 2.94
N HIS A 169 -9.27 -11.08 3.80
CA HIS A 169 -9.11 -11.10 5.25
C HIS A 169 -8.79 -12.51 5.78
N THR A 170 -8.78 -13.53 4.96
CA THR A 170 -8.66 -14.90 5.45
C THR A 170 -7.23 -15.31 5.79
N ASN A 171 -7.13 -16.26 6.71
CA ASN A 171 -5.97 -17.13 6.86
C ASN A 171 -5.72 -17.81 5.51
N MET A 172 -4.85 -17.20 4.71
CA MET A 172 -4.39 -17.78 3.44
C MET A 172 -3.29 -18.81 3.75
N ASP A 173 -3.52 -19.68 4.70
CA ASP A 173 -2.57 -20.72 5.11
C ASP A 173 -2.90 -22.10 4.50
N GLU A 174 -3.73 -22.09 3.44
CA GLU A 174 -4.01 -23.27 2.64
C GLU A 174 -3.66 -23.05 1.17
#